data_2e32bf4e4737961605147f7847c370b0
#
_entry.id   2e32bf4e4737961605147f7847c370b0
#
_cell.length_a   1.000
_cell.length_b   1.000
_cell.length_c   1.000
_cell.angle_alpha   90.00
_cell.angle_beta   90.00
_cell.angle_gamma   90.00
#
_symmetry.space_group_name_H-M   'P 1'
#
loop_
_entity.id
_entity.type
_entity.pdbx_description
1 polymer ?
#
loop_
_entity_poly.entity_id
_entity_poly.type
_entity_poly.pdbx_seq_one_letter_code
_entity_poly.pdbx_strand_id
1 'polypeptide(L)'
;MRGETRRHGREVKAVGMLSGGLDSILAARVMLEQDIHVTPVHVRTGLTYARRNRLAGREPSAPPAPQQAAQALGLELVTIDAFEAYIPVILDPQHGYGSAMNPCVDCRIFLLRQARQWMEEHDHDFIFTGEVLAQRPNSQMRPSLAVVERESGLEGRLLRP
;
A
#
# COMPACT_ATOMS: atom_id res chain seq x y z
N MET A 1 -2.75 24.81 19.17
CA MET A 1 -1.92 23.64 19.51
C MET A 1 -2.73 22.42 19.09
N ARG A 2 -2.25 21.67 18.08
CA ARG A 2 -2.88 20.40 17.68
C ARG A 2 -2.42 19.34 18.66
N GLY A 3 -3.36 18.59 19.23
CA GLY A 3 -3.04 17.53 20.19
C GLY A 3 -2.43 16.34 19.43
N GLU A 4 -1.23 15.93 19.80
CA GLU A 4 -0.61 14.71 19.26
C GLU A 4 -1.42 13.49 19.68
N THR A 5 -1.82 12.68 18.72
CA THR A 5 -2.51 11.41 19.01
C THR A 5 -1.53 10.43 19.63
N ARG A 6 -1.70 10.11 20.92
CA ARG A 6 -0.77 9.28 21.70
C ARG A 6 -1.44 8.00 22.20
N ARG A 7 -0.81 6.87 21.98
CA ARG A 7 -1.17 5.60 22.61
C ARG A 7 -0.27 5.41 23.86
N HIS A 8 -0.84 5.43 25.04
CA HIS A 8 -0.10 5.29 26.32
C HIS A 8 1.08 6.28 26.46
N GLY A 9 0.93 7.53 26.00
CA GLY A 9 2.00 8.53 26.06
C GLY A 9 3.04 8.47 24.94
N ARG A 10 2.93 7.52 23.98
CA ARG A 10 3.78 7.39 22.81
C ARG A 10 3.05 7.94 21.57
N GLU A 11 3.80 8.56 20.65
CA GLU A 11 3.31 8.94 19.32
C GLU A 11 2.84 7.71 18.55
N VAL A 12 1.65 7.80 17.92
CA VAL A 12 1.12 6.72 17.07
C VAL A 12 1.72 6.84 15.68
N LYS A 13 2.30 5.74 15.17
CA LYS A 13 2.96 5.67 13.88
C LYS A 13 2.25 4.72 12.95
N ALA A 14 1.95 5.18 11.75
CA ALA A 14 1.27 4.38 10.73
C ALA A 14 2.06 4.29 9.43
N VAL A 15 2.02 3.13 8.80
CA VAL A 15 2.47 2.92 7.42
C VAL A 15 1.31 3.18 6.47
N GLY A 16 1.47 4.11 5.54
CA GLY A 16 0.48 4.40 4.51
C GLY A 16 0.85 3.73 3.17
N MET A 17 0.02 2.82 2.68
CA MET A 17 0.21 2.22 1.35
C MET A 17 -0.10 3.26 0.27
N LEU A 18 0.94 3.88 -0.30
CA LEU A 18 0.78 4.98 -1.26
C LEU A 18 0.95 4.48 -2.70
N SER A 19 -0.15 4.49 -3.45
CA SER A 19 -0.16 4.11 -4.88
C SER A 19 0.01 5.30 -5.82
N GLY A 20 -0.21 6.51 -5.33
CA GLY A 20 -0.28 7.74 -6.12
C GLY A 20 -1.69 8.03 -6.68
N GLY A 21 -2.66 7.15 -6.41
CA GLY A 21 -4.08 7.41 -6.69
C GLY A 21 -4.74 8.29 -5.62
N LEU A 22 -5.84 8.95 -6.01
CA LEU A 22 -6.58 9.88 -5.14
C LEU A 22 -6.93 9.28 -3.78
N ASP A 23 -7.49 8.07 -3.76
CA ASP A 23 -7.94 7.43 -2.52
C ASP A 23 -6.78 7.22 -1.53
N SER A 24 -5.60 6.84 -2.02
CA SER A 24 -4.43 6.66 -1.16
C SER A 24 -3.88 7.98 -0.61
N ILE A 25 -4.01 9.06 -1.38
CA ILE A 25 -3.63 10.43 -0.94
C ILE A 25 -4.61 10.92 0.11
N LEU A 26 -5.92 10.75 -0.12
CA LEU A 26 -6.96 11.15 0.82
C LEU A 26 -6.85 10.38 2.14
N ALA A 27 -6.64 9.06 2.07
CA ALA A 27 -6.41 8.25 3.27
C ALA A 27 -5.22 8.75 4.09
N ALA A 28 -4.10 9.07 3.43
CA ALA A 28 -2.92 9.63 4.10
C ALA A 28 -3.24 11.01 4.72
N ARG A 29 -3.99 11.85 4.02
CA ARG A 29 -4.41 13.17 4.53
C ARG A 29 -5.27 13.07 5.77
N VAL A 30 -6.23 12.14 5.79
CA VAL A 30 -7.09 11.87 6.95
C VAL A 30 -6.26 11.45 8.16
N MET A 31 -5.23 10.62 7.99
CA MET A 31 -4.35 10.21 9.08
C MET A 31 -3.50 11.37 9.62
N LEU A 32 -2.94 12.19 8.73
CA LEU A 32 -2.17 13.37 9.11
C LEU A 32 -3.01 14.40 9.87
N GLU A 33 -4.29 14.57 9.51
CA GLU A 33 -5.21 15.47 10.20
C GLU A 33 -5.61 14.98 11.60
N GLN A 34 -5.36 13.71 11.90
CA GLN A 34 -5.53 13.12 13.23
C GLN A 34 -4.24 13.10 14.05
N ASP A 35 -3.22 13.87 13.65
CA ASP A 35 -1.90 13.94 14.30
C ASP A 35 -1.21 12.55 14.41
N ILE A 36 -1.45 11.66 13.44
CA ILE A 36 -0.76 10.38 13.32
C ILE A 36 0.52 10.58 12.50
N HIS A 37 1.63 10.04 12.97
CA HIS A 37 2.86 10.01 12.20
C HIS A 37 2.72 9.04 11.03
N VAL A 38 2.75 9.55 9.80
CA VAL A 38 2.56 8.74 8.59
C VAL A 38 3.88 8.56 7.86
N THR A 39 4.27 7.30 7.66
CA THR A 39 5.34 6.94 6.71
C THR A 39 4.72 6.34 5.46
N PRO A 40 4.79 7.03 4.30
CA PRO A 40 4.26 6.49 3.05
C PRO A 40 5.20 5.41 2.51
N VAL A 41 4.64 4.24 2.21
CA VAL A 41 5.35 3.10 1.65
C VAL A 41 4.76 2.72 0.29
N HIS A 42 5.64 2.49 -0.67
CA HIS A 42 5.29 1.96 -1.99
C HIS A 42 6.07 0.67 -2.25
N VAL A 43 5.35 -0.44 -2.44
CA VAL A 43 5.96 -1.72 -2.82
C VAL A 43 6.02 -1.81 -4.34
N ARG A 44 7.21 -1.84 -4.89
CA ARG A 44 7.48 -1.87 -6.33
C ARG A 44 7.59 -3.32 -6.81
N THR A 45 6.58 -3.80 -7.51
CA THR A 45 6.56 -5.15 -8.11
C THR A 45 7.19 -5.22 -9.51
N GLY A 46 7.60 -4.09 -10.07
CA GLY A 46 8.25 -4.03 -11.38
C GLY A 46 7.35 -4.27 -12.59
N LEU A 47 6.09 -4.65 -12.41
CA LEU A 47 5.13 -4.87 -13.50
C LEU A 47 4.27 -3.65 -13.79
N THR A 48 4.86 -2.48 -13.71
CA THR A 48 4.14 -1.22 -13.94
C THR A 48 4.27 -0.77 -15.41
N TYR A 49 3.30 0.03 -15.84
CA TYR A 49 3.34 0.70 -17.15
C TYR A 49 4.63 1.51 -17.35
N ALA A 50 5.14 2.12 -16.29
CA ALA A 50 6.39 2.87 -16.30
C ALA A 50 7.60 2.00 -16.65
N ARG A 51 7.67 0.74 -16.14
CA ARG A 51 8.74 -0.19 -16.53
C ARG A 51 8.61 -0.61 -17.99
N ARG A 52 7.40 -0.91 -18.45
CA ARG A 52 7.16 -1.24 -19.87
C ARG A 52 7.63 -0.11 -20.79
N ASN A 53 7.32 1.13 -20.44
CA ASN A 53 7.77 2.30 -21.21
C ASN A 53 9.29 2.42 -21.21
N ARG A 54 9.94 2.22 -20.06
CA ARG A 54 11.41 2.27 -19.95
C ARG A 54 12.09 1.17 -20.81
N LEU A 55 11.54 -0.05 -20.77
CA LEU A 55 12.02 -1.15 -21.63
C LEU A 55 11.81 -0.86 -23.12
N ALA A 56 10.83 -0.04 -23.47
CA ALA A 56 10.59 0.45 -24.83
C ALA A 56 11.39 1.72 -25.19
N GLY A 57 12.38 2.11 -24.36
CA GLY A 57 13.22 3.31 -24.57
C GLY A 57 12.51 4.64 -24.35
N ARG A 58 11.36 4.63 -23.66
CA ARG A 58 10.59 5.83 -23.33
C ARG A 58 10.91 6.29 -21.92
N GLU A 59 11.72 7.33 -21.79
CA GLU A 59 11.99 7.93 -20.48
C GLU A 59 10.73 8.62 -19.92
N PRO A 60 10.44 8.43 -18.63
CA PRO A 60 9.31 9.12 -18.00
C PRO A 60 9.59 10.64 -17.92
N SER A 61 8.62 11.42 -18.32
CA SER A 61 8.69 12.90 -18.26
C SER A 61 8.48 13.47 -16.85
N ALA A 62 8.08 12.63 -15.89
CA ALA A 62 7.79 13.04 -14.52
C ALA A 62 8.16 11.91 -13.52
N PRO A 63 8.38 12.24 -12.25
CA PRO A 63 8.55 11.24 -11.18
C PRO A 63 7.37 10.25 -11.12
N PRO A 64 7.56 9.03 -10.60
CA PRO A 64 6.47 8.08 -10.40
C PRO A 64 5.34 8.67 -9.55
N ALA A 65 4.08 8.30 -9.85
CA ALA A 65 2.92 8.82 -9.17
C ALA A 65 2.97 8.71 -7.62
N PRO A 66 3.45 7.60 -7.02
CA PRO A 66 3.62 7.53 -5.57
C PRO A 66 4.58 8.57 -5.01
N GLN A 67 5.65 8.89 -5.74
CA GLN A 67 6.63 9.90 -5.34
C GLN A 67 6.04 11.30 -5.39
N GLN A 68 5.30 11.62 -6.46
CA GLN A 68 4.59 12.91 -6.57
C GLN A 68 3.57 13.07 -5.44
N ALA A 69 2.82 12.00 -5.12
CA ALA A 69 1.84 12.00 -4.04
C ALA A 69 2.49 12.24 -2.67
N ALA A 70 3.61 11.57 -2.37
CA ALA A 70 4.35 11.79 -1.14
C ALA A 70 4.86 13.24 -1.03
N GLN A 71 5.43 13.78 -2.10
CA GLN A 71 5.88 15.18 -2.15
C GLN A 71 4.73 16.17 -1.92
N ALA A 72 3.56 15.93 -2.52
CA ALA A 72 2.37 16.76 -2.32
C ALA A 72 1.85 16.74 -0.88
N LEU A 73 2.10 15.66 -0.14
CA LEU A 73 1.79 15.52 1.29
C LEU A 73 2.89 16.06 2.20
N GLY A 74 4.05 16.46 1.66
CA GLY A 74 5.22 16.88 2.44
C GLY A 74 5.92 15.71 3.13
N LEU A 75 5.80 14.48 2.59
CA LEU A 75 6.34 13.26 3.17
C LEU A 75 7.44 12.66 2.29
N GLU A 76 8.37 11.93 2.90
CA GLU A 76 9.39 11.16 2.20
C GLU A 76 8.88 9.74 1.91
N LEU A 77 8.93 9.31 0.64
CA LEU A 77 8.45 8.01 0.21
C LEU A 77 9.48 6.91 0.46
N VAL A 78 9.09 5.89 1.21
CA VAL A 78 9.82 4.63 1.29
C VAL A 78 9.41 3.73 0.11
N THR A 79 10.39 3.24 -0.64
CA THR A 79 10.15 2.31 -1.75
C THR A 79 10.79 0.95 -1.44
N ILE A 80 9.96 -0.09 -1.39
CA ILE A 80 10.39 -1.48 -1.23
C ILE A 80 10.44 -2.12 -2.61
N ASP A 81 11.61 -2.53 -3.06
CA ASP A 81 11.74 -3.29 -4.32
C ASP A 81 11.47 -4.77 -4.06
N ALA A 82 10.39 -5.27 -4.59
CA ALA A 82 9.93 -6.64 -4.39
C ALA A 82 9.70 -7.38 -5.73
N PHE A 83 10.38 -6.96 -6.81
CA PHE A 83 10.14 -7.52 -8.14
C PHE A 83 10.36 -9.03 -8.19
N GLU A 84 11.53 -9.50 -7.75
CA GLU A 84 11.87 -10.93 -7.84
C GLU A 84 10.96 -11.79 -6.96
N ALA A 85 10.68 -11.32 -5.74
CA ALA A 85 9.77 -11.99 -4.81
C ALA A 85 8.30 -12.01 -5.28
N TYR A 86 7.91 -11.10 -6.17
CA TYR A 86 6.57 -11.04 -6.73
C TYR A 86 6.33 -12.00 -7.90
N ILE A 87 7.38 -12.46 -8.59
CA ILE A 87 7.26 -13.35 -9.75
C ILE A 87 6.47 -14.63 -9.44
N PRO A 88 6.74 -15.37 -8.33
CA PRO A 88 5.97 -16.56 -7.99
C PRO A 88 4.47 -16.29 -7.79
N VAL A 89 4.11 -15.13 -7.23
CA VAL A 89 2.70 -14.72 -7.02
C VAL A 89 1.93 -14.61 -8.34
N ILE A 90 2.62 -14.21 -9.41
CA ILE A 90 1.99 -14.08 -10.72
C ILE A 90 1.88 -15.45 -11.42
N LEU A 91 2.89 -16.29 -11.25
CA LEU A 91 2.98 -17.56 -11.95
C LEU A 91 2.05 -18.62 -11.34
N ASP A 92 1.84 -18.60 -10.03
CA ASP A 92 1.02 -19.58 -9.30
C ASP A 92 0.25 -18.92 -8.15
N PRO A 93 -0.78 -18.11 -8.43
CA PRO A 93 -1.59 -17.46 -7.41
C PRO A 93 -2.49 -18.45 -6.69
N GLN A 94 -2.46 -18.48 -5.36
CA GLN A 94 -3.24 -19.41 -4.52
C GLN A 94 -4.75 -19.17 -4.60
N HIS A 95 -5.17 -17.92 -4.82
CA HIS A 95 -6.58 -17.53 -4.98
C HIS A 95 -7.00 -17.43 -6.45
N GLY A 96 -6.13 -17.88 -7.37
CA GLY A 96 -6.40 -17.86 -8.80
C GLY A 96 -6.35 -16.46 -9.42
N TYR A 97 -6.68 -16.44 -10.71
CA TYR A 97 -6.69 -15.21 -11.49
C TYR A 97 -8.10 -14.62 -11.54
N GLY A 98 -8.20 -13.33 -11.32
CA GLY A 98 -9.41 -12.56 -11.60
C GLY A 98 -9.48 -12.11 -13.06
N SER A 99 -10.19 -11.00 -13.31
CA SER A 99 -10.34 -10.43 -14.65
C SER A 99 -8.98 -10.16 -15.30
N ALA A 100 -8.85 -10.47 -16.59
CA ALA A 100 -7.63 -10.29 -17.40
C ALA A 100 -6.38 -10.96 -16.78
N MET A 101 -6.54 -12.14 -16.19
CA MET A 101 -5.46 -12.92 -15.56
C MET A 101 -4.67 -12.15 -14.49
N ASN A 102 -5.34 -11.28 -13.73
CA ASN A 102 -4.71 -10.56 -12.63
C ASN A 102 -4.89 -11.31 -11.31
N PRO A 103 -3.83 -11.63 -10.57
CA PRO A 103 -3.90 -12.27 -9.25
C PRO A 103 -4.22 -11.23 -8.16
N CYS A 104 -5.38 -10.57 -8.27
CA CYS A 104 -5.69 -9.37 -7.47
C CYS A 104 -5.66 -9.62 -5.96
N VAL A 105 -6.14 -10.77 -5.47
CA VAL A 105 -6.15 -11.11 -4.04
C VAL A 105 -4.73 -11.42 -3.58
N ASP A 106 -4.02 -12.31 -4.27
CA ASP A 106 -2.65 -12.70 -3.92
C ASP A 106 -1.67 -11.53 -4.02
N CYS A 107 -1.84 -10.69 -5.05
CA CYS A 107 -1.09 -9.45 -5.18
C CYS A 107 -1.27 -8.55 -3.95
N ARG A 108 -2.50 -8.39 -3.49
CA ARG A 108 -2.80 -7.54 -2.34
C ARG A 108 -2.20 -8.12 -1.05
N ILE A 109 -2.35 -9.44 -0.84
CA ILE A 109 -1.73 -10.13 0.30
C ILE A 109 -0.21 -9.94 0.27
N PHE A 110 0.41 -10.12 -0.87
CA PHE A 110 1.85 -9.96 -1.03
C PHE A 110 2.32 -8.53 -0.69
N LEU A 111 1.67 -7.51 -1.26
CA LEU A 111 2.02 -6.12 -1.00
C LEU A 111 1.91 -5.76 0.48
N LEU A 112 0.85 -6.21 1.14
CA LEU A 112 0.64 -5.96 2.56
C LEU A 112 1.62 -6.75 3.45
N ARG A 113 2.03 -7.96 3.07
CA ARG A 113 3.10 -8.70 3.78
C ARG A 113 4.43 -7.98 3.72
N GLN A 114 4.80 -7.41 2.57
CA GLN A 114 6.02 -6.59 2.44
C GLN A 114 5.96 -5.34 3.31
N ALA A 115 4.83 -4.65 3.28
CA ALA A 115 4.62 -3.46 4.11
C ALA A 115 4.58 -3.79 5.61
N ARG A 116 3.99 -4.95 5.99
CA ARG A 116 3.96 -5.43 7.36
C ARG A 116 5.37 -5.70 7.89
N GLN A 117 6.20 -6.39 7.12
CA GLN A 117 7.59 -6.65 7.50
C GLN A 117 8.30 -5.32 7.78
N TRP A 118 8.19 -4.37 6.88
CA TRP A 118 8.78 -3.04 7.05
C TRP A 118 8.22 -2.31 8.29
N MET A 119 6.92 -2.38 8.51
CA MET A 119 6.23 -1.81 9.67
C MET A 119 6.79 -2.34 11.00
N GLU A 120 6.98 -3.66 11.08
CA GLU A 120 7.48 -4.34 12.28
C GLU A 120 8.97 -4.03 12.53
N GLU A 121 9.80 -3.95 11.47
CA GLU A 121 11.21 -3.59 11.55
C GLU A 121 11.45 -2.13 11.98
N HIS A 122 10.46 -1.24 11.78
CA HIS A 122 10.57 0.20 12.04
C HIS A 122 9.63 0.71 13.15
N ASP A 123 9.13 -0.18 14.02
CA ASP A 123 8.30 0.15 15.17
C ASP A 123 7.07 1.02 14.85
N HIS A 124 6.33 0.67 13.79
CA HIS A 124 5.05 1.29 13.47
C HIS A 124 3.89 0.44 14.01
N ASP A 125 2.77 1.10 14.33
CA ASP A 125 1.66 0.48 15.05
C ASP A 125 0.68 -0.26 14.12
N PHE A 126 0.39 0.31 12.94
CA PHE A 126 -0.58 -0.24 12.00
C PHE A 126 -0.30 0.21 10.55
N ILE A 127 -1.00 -0.44 9.62
CA ILE A 127 -1.00 -0.06 8.20
C ILE A 127 -2.37 0.52 7.84
N PHE A 128 -2.40 1.51 6.96
CA PHE A 128 -3.64 1.95 6.32
C PHE A 128 -3.52 1.92 4.79
N THR A 129 -4.67 1.76 4.14
CA THR A 129 -4.78 1.77 2.67
C THR A 129 -5.93 2.68 2.24
N GLY A 130 -5.86 3.20 1.01
CA GLY A 130 -6.97 3.91 0.38
C GLY A 130 -7.96 2.98 -0.33
N GLU A 131 -8.13 1.74 0.14
CA GLU A 131 -9.10 0.82 -0.44
C GLU A 131 -10.51 1.19 -0.03
N VAL A 132 -11.40 1.30 -1.02
CA VAL A 132 -12.81 1.57 -0.79
C VAL A 132 -13.62 0.31 -1.01
N LEU A 133 -14.50 -0.04 -0.04
CA LEU A 133 -15.37 -1.21 -0.14
C LEU A 133 -16.23 -1.15 -1.43
N ALA A 134 -16.28 -2.26 -2.15
CA ALA A 134 -17.05 -2.44 -3.37
C ALA A 134 -16.64 -1.56 -4.58
N GLN A 135 -15.58 -0.78 -4.48
CA GLN A 135 -15.08 0.05 -5.59
C GLN A 135 -14.50 -0.81 -6.73
N ARG A 136 -13.84 -1.91 -6.39
CA ARG A 136 -13.30 -2.86 -7.38
C ARG A 136 -13.90 -4.25 -7.17
N PRO A 137 -14.47 -4.86 -8.23
CA PRO A 137 -14.93 -6.24 -8.16
C PRO A 137 -13.76 -7.17 -7.78
N ASN A 138 -14.06 -8.27 -7.13
CA ASN A 138 -13.14 -9.29 -6.63
C ASN A 138 -12.29 -8.84 -5.43
N SER A 139 -11.32 -7.94 -5.58
CA SER A 139 -10.34 -7.63 -4.53
C SER A 139 -10.84 -6.72 -3.42
N GLN A 140 -11.90 -5.91 -3.66
CA GLN A 140 -12.47 -4.97 -2.69
C GLN A 140 -13.87 -5.33 -2.23
N MET A 141 -14.29 -6.57 -2.44
CA MET A 141 -15.51 -7.11 -1.85
C MET A 141 -15.24 -7.59 -0.41
N ARG A 142 -16.24 -7.53 0.47
CA ARG A 142 -16.08 -7.90 1.90
C ARG A 142 -15.38 -9.24 2.12
N PRO A 143 -15.72 -10.34 1.44
CA PRO A 143 -15.02 -11.62 1.63
C PRO A 143 -13.54 -11.53 1.27
N SER A 144 -13.21 -10.89 0.15
CA SER A 144 -11.81 -10.74 -0.30
C SER A 144 -11.00 -9.86 0.63
N LEU A 145 -11.58 -8.76 1.15
CA LEU A 145 -10.92 -7.89 2.12
C LEU A 145 -10.60 -8.63 3.42
N ALA A 146 -11.51 -9.50 3.90
CA ALA A 146 -11.28 -10.31 5.09
C ALA A 146 -10.17 -11.36 4.88
N VAL A 147 -10.14 -12.02 3.71
CA VAL A 147 -9.07 -12.95 3.33
C VAL A 147 -7.73 -12.21 3.29
N VAL A 148 -7.67 -11.06 2.61
CA VAL A 148 -6.46 -10.25 2.50
C VAL A 148 -5.93 -9.82 3.87
N GLU A 149 -6.80 -9.38 4.77
CA GLU A 149 -6.42 -8.96 6.13
C GLU A 149 -5.86 -10.13 6.95
N ARG A 150 -6.58 -11.26 6.98
CA ARG A 150 -6.15 -12.46 7.66
C ARG A 150 -4.83 -12.99 7.11
N GLU A 151 -4.72 -13.17 5.81
CA GLU A 151 -3.56 -13.81 5.20
C GLU A 151 -2.34 -12.91 5.08
N SER A 152 -2.50 -11.60 5.14
CA SER A 152 -1.38 -10.67 5.33
C SER A 152 -0.88 -10.65 6.79
N GLY A 153 -1.63 -11.23 7.74
CA GLY A 153 -1.32 -11.21 9.17
C GLY A 153 -1.51 -9.83 9.81
N LEU A 154 -2.43 -9.03 9.27
CA LEU A 154 -2.71 -7.66 9.70
C LEU A 154 -4.07 -7.53 10.40
N GLU A 155 -4.64 -8.63 10.89
CA GLU A 155 -5.91 -8.59 11.64
C GLU A 155 -5.82 -7.62 12.81
N GLY A 156 -6.74 -6.67 12.86
CA GLY A 156 -6.76 -5.59 13.86
C GLY A 156 -5.65 -4.53 13.71
N ARG A 157 -4.81 -4.61 12.65
CA ARG A 157 -3.76 -3.63 12.35
C ARG A 157 -3.83 -3.09 10.91
N LEU A 158 -4.91 -3.33 10.19
CA LEU A 158 -5.16 -2.80 8.85
C LEU A 158 -6.38 -1.88 8.88
N LEU A 159 -6.15 -0.60 8.61
CA LEU A 159 -7.18 0.43 8.57
C LEU A 159 -7.50 0.84 7.13
N ARG A 160 -8.77 1.08 6.88
CA ARG A 160 -9.31 1.68 5.64
C ARG A 160 -10.15 2.88 6.02
N PRO A 161 -9.54 4.08 6.12
CA PRO A 161 -10.21 5.28 6.63
C PRO A 161 -11.29 5.81 5.68
#